data_a70101f5b00b9a3f4dd40f03e6a4fd9c
#
_entry.id   a70101f5b00b9a3f4dd40f03e6a4fd9c
#
_cell.length_a   1.000
_cell.length_b   1.000
_cell.length_c   1.000
_cell.angle_alpha   90.00
_cell.angle_beta   90.00
_cell.angle_gamma   90.00
#
_symmetry.space_group_name_H-M   'P 1'
#
loop_
_entity.id
_entity.type
_entity.pdbx_description
1 polymer ?
#
loop_
_entity_poly.entity_id
_entity_poly.type
_entity_poly.pdbx_seq_one_letter_code
_entity_poly.pdbx_strand_id
1 'polypeptide(L)'
;MTEPIAGLEQGIEILDPFLKQHDFRFHGFEDIKGSGRHFTLAKFKNERKEFILGYHFSVGQIVYQFDKLSVGHDFYLDKLGFGDKRKFVDIQTEDKLLPFQHILSDFDYLVEDFFRGECQRLKEYSRLQDNIIKEYDQKAREGYNRQFDELRIEQARAEFKNKNFKKSIELYMSIDFKSLMNDLDGKIIEFCKKHF
;
A
#
# COMPACT_ATOMS: atom_id res chain seq x y z
N MET A 1 -14.16 -0.27 -26.87
CA MET A 1 -12.98 -0.16 -25.98
C MET A 1 -13.13 1.16 -25.24
N THR A 2 -13.04 1.13 -23.94
CA THR A 2 -13.11 2.34 -23.10
C THR A 2 -11.80 3.11 -23.21
N GLU A 3 -11.82 4.46 -23.33
CA GLU A 3 -10.64 5.33 -23.45
C GLU A 3 -9.46 5.05 -22.49
N PRO A 4 -9.67 4.58 -21.25
CA PRO A 4 -8.55 4.25 -20.36
C PRO A 4 -7.59 3.18 -20.89
N ILE A 5 -8.11 2.19 -21.64
CA ILE A 5 -7.28 1.09 -22.16
C ILE A 5 -6.38 1.57 -23.31
N ALA A 6 -6.86 2.47 -24.15
CA ALA A 6 -6.09 2.97 -25.30
C ALA A 6 -4.77 3.66 -24.87
N GLY A 7 -4.79 4.46 -23.78
CA GLY A 7 -3.57 5.07 -23.24
C GLY A 7 -2.58 4.06 -22.67
N LEU A 8 -3.08 2.97 -22.06
CA LEU A 8 -2.26 1.88 -21.57
C LEU A 8 -1.62 1.09 -22.74
N GLU A 9 -2.39 0.78 -23.79
CA GLU A 9 -1.89 0.07 -24.96
C GLU A 9 -0.77 0.86 -25.65
N GLN A 10 -0.95 2.17 -25.87
CA GLN A 10 0.09 3.04 -26.43
C GLN A 10 1.32 3.11 -25.50
N GLY A 11 1.13 3.17 -24.21
CA GLY A 11 2.21 3.14 -23.24
C GLY A 11 3.01 1.83 -23.26
N ILE A 12 2.32 0.71 -23.44
CA ILE A 12 2.96 -0.60 -23.63
C ILE A 12 3.83 -0.61 -24.88
N GLU A 13 3.40 0.00 -25.99
CA GLU A 13 4.20 0.09 -27.20
C GLU A 13 5.53 0.84 -26.99
N ILE A 14 5.56 1.81 -26.06
CA ILE A 14 6.80 2.53 -25.69
C ILE A 14 7.76 1.60 -24.92
N LEU A 15 7.24 0.77 -24.02
CA LEU A 15 8.06 -0.09 -23.16
C LEU A 15 8.49 -1.40 -23.84
N ASP A 16 7.69 -1.88 -24.77
CA ASP A 16 7.82 -3.22 -25.39
C ASP A 16 9.17 -3.48 -26.06
N PRO A 17 9.81 -2.54 -26.78
CA PRO A 17 11.12 -2.77 -27.38
C PRO A 17 12.20 -3.08 -26.35
N PHE A 18 12.24 -2.33 -25.24
CA PHE A 18 13.18 -2.57 -24.14
C PHE A 18 12.88 -3.89 -23.44
N LEU A 19 11.63 -4.16 -23.13
CA LEU A 19 11.21 -5.38 -22.44
C LEU A 19 11.52 -6.62 -23.28
N LYS A 20 11.29 -6.60 -24.60
CA LYS A 20 11.66 -7.67 -25.53
C LYS A 20 13.15 -7.89 -25.62
N GLN A 21 13.97 -6.82 -25.59
CA GLN A 21 15.44 -6.94 -25.58
C GLN A 21 15.95 -7.72 -24.35
N HIS A 22 15.14 -7.74 -23.26
CA HIS A 22 15.43 -8.47 -22.04
C HIS A 22 14.56 -9.72 -21.87
N ASP A 23 14.04 -10.27 -22.97
CA ASP A 23 13.23 -11.50 -23.02
C ASP A 23 11.90 -11.45 -22.28
N PHE A 24 11.44 -10.27 -21.87
CA PHE A 24 10.10 -10.11 -21.33
C PHE A 24 9.07 -10.10 -22.44
N ARG A 25 7.98 -10.84 -22.23
CA ARG A 25 6.86 -10.91 -23.15
C ARG A 25 5.60 -10.41 -22.49
N PHE A 26 4.83 -9.63 -23.21
CA PHE A 26 3.52 -9.22 -22.74
C PHE A 26 2.61 -10.45 -22.54
N HIS A 27 2.05 -10.57 -21.34
CA HIS A 27 1.25 -11.73 -20.92
C HIS A 27 -0.26 -11.44 -20.91
N GLY A 28 -0.65 -10.18 -20.97
CA GLY A 28 -2.04 -9.74 -21.02
C GLY A 28 -2.41 -8.71 -19.98
N PHE A 29 -3.70 -8.40 -19.98
CA PHE A 29 -4.34 -7.51 -19.02
C PHE A 29 -5.10 -8.31 -17.96
N GLU A 30 -5.12 -7.80 -16.74
CA GLU A 30 -5.93 -8.29 -15.65
C GLU A 30 -6.69 -7.11 -15.02
N ASP A 31 -8.01 -7.20 -15.00
CA ASP A 31 -8.83 -6.18 -14.35
C ASP A 31 -9.01 -6.51 -12.87
N ILE A 32 -8.57 -5.62 -12.00
CA ILE A 32 -8.77 -5.73 -10.57
C ILE A 32 -9.93 -4.83 -10.15
N LYS A 33 -11.01 -5.46 -9.66
CA LYS A 33 -12.12 -4.77 -9.01
C LYS A 33 -11.84 -4.66 -7.52
N GLY A 34 -11.38 -3.50 -7.07
CA GLY A 34 -11.21 -3.19 -5.66
C GLY A 34 -12.21 -2.12 -5.22
N SER A 35 -12.37 -1.91 -3.92
CA SER A 35 -13.28 -0.97 -3.23
C SER A 35 -13.60 0.35 -4.00
N GLY A 36 -14.37 0.26 -5.09
CA GLY A 36 -14.86 1.40 -5.88
C GLY A 36 -13.93 1.91 -6.98
N ARG A 37 -12.78 1.27 -7.21
CA ARG A 37 -11.86 1.62 -8.30
C ARG A 37 -11.56 0.41 -9.17
N HIS A 38 -11.55 0.62 -10.48
CA HIS A 38 -11.13 -0.38 -11.46
C HIS A 38 -9.69 -0.06 -11.85
N PHE A 39 -8.78 -1.02 -11.65
CA PHE A 39 -7.41 -0.95 -12.14
C PHE A 39 -7.23 -2.04 -13.18
N THR A 40 -6.56 -1.69 -14.27
CA THR A 40 -6.09 -2.68 -15.25
C THR A 40 -4.60 -2.88 -15.03
N LEU A 41 -4.18 -4.13 -14.80
CA LEU A 41 -2.78 -4.49 -14.73
C LEU A 41 -2.31 -4.98 -16.10
N ALA A 42 -1.22 -4.41 -16.60
CA ALA A 42 -0.46 -4.97 -17.71
C ALA A 42 0.70 -5.79 -17.15
N LYS A 43 0.85 -7.04 -17.58
CA LYS A 43 1.84 -7.97 -17.08
C LYS A 43 2.81 -8.38 -18.19
N PHE A 44 4.11 -8.32 -17.88
CA PHE A 44 5.18 -8.80 -18.75
C PHE A 44 5.98 -9.85 -17.98
N LYS A 45 6.27 -10.98 -18.63
CA LYS A 45 6.97 -12.11 -17.98
C LYS A 45 8.23 -12.50 -18.72
N ASN A 46 9.23 -12.87 -17.93
CA ASN A 46 10.44 -13.56 -18.35
C ASN A 46 10.73 -14.66 -17.31
N GLU A 47 10.39 -15.92 -17.63
CA GLU A 47 10.55 -17.07 -16.73
C GLU A 47 9.97 -16.83 -15.33
N ARG A 48 10.86 -16.51 -14.36
CA ARG A 48 10.54 -16.28 -12.95
C ARG A 48 10.33 -14.81 -12.60
N LYS A 49 10.57 -13.92 -13.56
CA LYS A 49 10.45 -12.47 -13.39
C LYS A 49 9.14 -11.96 -13.98
N GLU A 50 8.54 -11.01 -13.31
CA GLU A 50 7.34 -10.36 -13.79
C GLU A 50 7.44 -8.85 -13.56
N PHE A 51 7.22 -8.07 -14.61
CA PHE A 51 7.03 -6.64 -14.54
C PHE A 51 5.54 -6.35 -14.64
N ILE A 52 5.00 -5.64 -13.66
CA ILE A 52 3.58 -5.36 -13.55
C ILE A 52 3.36 -3.86 -13.50
N LEU A 53 2.48 -3.38 -14.34
CA LEU A 53 2.11 -1.98 -14.44
C LEU A 53 0.61 -1.83 -14.21
N GLY A 54 0.23 -1.14 -13.14
CA GLY A 54 -1.15 -0.81 -12.81
C GLY A 54 -1.55 0.54 -13.38
N TYR A 55 -2.68 0.56 -14.06
CA TYR A 55 -3.21 1.72 -14.76
C TYR A 55 -4.69 1.93 -14.43
N HIS A 56 -5.07 3.18 -14.14
CA HIS A 56 -6.46 3.57 -13.97
C HIS A 56 -6.83 4.71 -14.95
N PHE A 57 -6.36 5.91 -14.72
CA PHE A 57 -6.38 7.06 -15.66
C PHE A 57 -4.97 7.48 -16.04
N SER A 58 -4.01 7.04 -15.27
CA SER A 58 -2.58 7.19 -15.43
C SER A 58 -1.90 5.96 -14.85
N VAL A 59 -0.59 5.86 -15.01
CA VAL A 59 0.21 4.85 -14.31
C VAL A 59 0.18 5.16 -12.82
N GLY A 60 -0.30 4.22 -12.00
CA GLY A 60 -0.39 4.38 -10.55
C GLY A 60 0.44 3.38 -9.76
N GLN A 61 0.75 2.24 -10.33
CA GLN A 61 1.52 1.20 -9.66
C GLN A 61 2.50 0.55 -10.61
N ILE A 62 3.75 0.42 -10.18
CA ILE A 62 4.79 -0.30 -10.91
C ILE A 62 5.43 -1.26 -9.93
N VAL A 63 5.45 -2.55 -10.29
CA VAL A 63 5.96 -3.64 -9.44
C VAL A 63 6.89 -4.52 -10.23
N TYR A 64 8.02 -4.86 -9.63
CA TYR A 64 8.98 -5.85 -10.09
C TYR A 64 8.86 -7.08 -9.20
N GLN A 65 8.66 -8.22 -9.82
CA GLN A 65 8.46 -9.47 -9.10
C GLN A 65 9.47 -10.53 -9.55
N PHE A 66 9.98 -11.29 -8.60
CA PHE A 66 10.78 -12.48 -8.82
C PHE A 66 10.20 -13.61 -7.97
N ASP A 67 9.63 -14.64 -8.60
CA ASP A 67 8.81 -15.66 -7.95
C ASP A 67 7.63 -15.03 -7.17
N LYS A 68 7.71 -15.13 -5.82
CA LYS A 68 6.70 -14.57 -4.90
C LYS A 68 7.16 -13.28 -4.22
N LEU A 69 8.37 -12.82 -4.49
CA LEU A 69 8.95 -11.62 -3.91
C LEU A 69 8.70 -10.44 -4.83
N SER A 70 8.26 -9.33 -4.30
CA SER A 70 7.96 -8.15 -5.11
C SER A 70 8.46 -6.86 -4.45
N VAL A 71 8.78 -5.87 -5.28
CA VAL A 71 9.22 -4.53 -4.85
C VAL A 71 8.55 -3.49 -5.73
N GLY A 72 8.05 -2.42 -5.12
CA GLY A 72 7.55 -1.26 -5.84
C GLY A 72 8.68 -0.43 -6.46
N HIS A 73 8.40 0.24 -7.58
CA HIS A 73 9.37 0.99 -8.37
C HIS A 73 10.15 2.02 -7.56
N ASP A 74 9.42 2.87 -6.84
CA ASP A 74 10.01 3.95 -6.06
C ASP A 74 10.97 3.41 -4.99
N PHE A 75 10.48 2.43 -4.24
CA PHE A 75 11.26 1.82 -3.18
C PHE A 75 12.50 1.10 -3.72
N TYR A 76 12.38 0.45 -4.88
CA TYR A 76 13.50 -0.24 -5.53
C TYR A 76 14.60 0.74 -5.91
N LEU A 77 14.24 1.82 -6.63
CA LEU A 77 15.21 2.84 -7.05
C LEU A 77 15.82 3.59 -5.86
N ASP A 78 15.04 3.91 -4.84
CA ASP A 78 15.54 4.55 -3.61
C ASP A 78 16.60 3.67 -2.93
N LYS A 79 16.35 2.37 -2.80
CA LYS A 79 17.28 1.43 -2.17
C LYS A 79 18.51 1.14 -3.01
N LEU A 80 18.41 1.23 -4.33
CA LEU A 80 19.56 1.16 -5.24
C LEU A 80 20.39 2.46 -5.26
N GLY A 81 19.94 3.53 -4.62
CA GLY A 81 20.62 4.84 -4.58
C GLY A 81 20.32 5.73 -5.80
N PHE A 82 19.23 5.47 -6.50
CA PHE A 82 18.79 6.23 -7.67
C PHE A 82 17.51 7.04 -7.45
N GLY A 83 17.00 7.11 -6.21
CA GLY A 83 15.76 7.82 -5.90
C GLY A 83 15.72 9.25 -6.41
N ASP A 84 16.80 10.03 -6.21
CA ASP A 84 16.91 11.42 -6.70
C ASP A 84 17.07 11.53 -8.23
N LYS A 85 17.41 10.45 -8.91
CA LYS A 85 17.60 10.40 -10.37
C LYS A 85 16.38 9.85 -11.10
N ARG A 86 15.43 9.30 -10.37
CA ARG A 86 14.19 8.74 -10.89
C ARG A 86 13.44 9.79 -11.70
N LYS A 87 12.96 9.39 -12.88
CA LYS A 87 12.16 10.23 -13.78
C LYS A 87 10.67 10.03 -13.57
N PHE A 88 10.26 8.77 -13.32
CA PHE A 88 8.87 8.49 -13.02
C PHE A 88 8.53 8.98 -11.60
N VAL A 89 7.56 9.86 -11.54
CA VAL A 89 6.89 10.30 -10.32
C VAL A 89 5.40 10.13 -10.57
N ASP A 90 4.66 9.63 -9.57
CA ASP A 90 3.19 9.48 -9.65
C ASP A 90 2.54 10.87 -9.66
N ILE A 91 2.69 11.58 -10.80
CA ILE A 91 2.09 12.89 -11.02
C ILE A 91 1.11 12.73 -12.18
N GLN A 92 -0.13 13.14 -11.95
CA GLN A 92 -1.09 13.30 -13.03
C GLN A 92 -0.58 14.38 -13.99
N THR A 93 -0.31 14.00 -15.23
CA THR A 93 0.13 14.89 -16.31
C THR A 93 -0.92 14.89 -17.41
N GLU A 94 -1.00 16.00 -18.15
CA GLU A 94 -1.85 16.10 -19.34
C GLU A 94 -1.39 15.14 -20.44
N ASP A 95 -0.07 14.95 -20.57
CA ASP A 95 0.51 13.95 -21.49
C ASP A 95 0.45 12.55 -20.85
N LYS A 96 -0.50 11.76 -21.31
CA LYS A 96 -0.73 10.38 -20.81
C LYS A 96 0.41 9.41 -21.14
N LEU A 97 1.28 9.73 -22.10
CA LEU A 97 2.39 8.87 -22.53
C LEU A 97 3.71 9.21 -21.82
N LEU A 98 3.84 10.42 -21.30
CA LEU A 98 5.05 10.87 -20.60
C LEU A 98 5.45 9.96 -19.43
N PRO A 99 4.52 9.43 -18.58
CA PRO A 99 4.87 8.49 -17.53
C PRO A 99 5.58 7.23 -18.05
N PHE A 100 5.19 6.71 -19.20
CA PHE A 100 5.84 5.52 -19.79
C PHE A 100 7.25 5.81 -20.30
N GLN A 101 7.51 7.01 -20.85
CA GLN A 101 8.85 7.45 -21.24
C GLN A 101 9.75 7.60 -20.01
N HIS A 102 9.22 8.12 -18.90
CA HIS A 102 9.93 8.22 -17.63
C HIS A 102 10.27 6.84 -17.08
N ILE A 103 9.33 5.89 -17.09
CA ILE A 103 9.55 4.50 -16.67
C ILE A 103 10.65 3.86 -17.53
N LEU A 104 10.58 4.05 -18.85
CA LEU A 104 11.59 3.54 -19.77
C LEU A 104 12.98 4.08 -19.44
N SER A 105 13.09 5.38 -19.11
CA SER A 105 14.35 5.98 -18.67
C SER A 105 14.85 5.40 -17.34
N ASP A 106 13.96 5.06 -16.43
CA ASP A 106 14.31 4.52 -15.13
C ASP A 106 14.73 3.03 -15.21
N PHE A 107 14.35 2.32 -16.25
CA PHE A 107 14.77 0.93 -16.50
C PHE A 107 16.29 0.76 -16.55
N ASP A 108 17.03 1.77 -17.03
CA ASP A 108 18.49 1.74 -17.11
C ASP A 108 19.14 1.45 -15.75
N TYR A 109 18.54 1.93 -14.65
CA TYR A 109 19.01 1.71 -13.29
C TYR A 109 18.75 0.28 -12.77
N LEU A 110 17.88 -0.46 -13.45
CA LEU A 110 17.41 -1.79 -13.03
C LEU A 110 17.99 -2.91 -13.89
N VAL A 111 18.75 -2.58 -14.94
CA VAL A 111 19.29 -3.58 -15.90
C VAL A 111 20.10 -4.63 -15.20
N GLU A 112 21.04 -4.24 -14.33
CA GLU A 112 22.02 -5.16 -13.74
C GLU A 112 21.43 -6.08 -12.67
N ASP A 113 20.38 -5.65 -11.96
CA ASP A 113 19.77 -6.50 -10.93
C ASP A 113 18.50 -7.21 -11.42
N PHE A 114 17.55 -6.45 -12.01
CA PHE A 114 16.25 -7.02 -12.38
C PHE A 114 16.24 -7.62 -13.78
N PHE A 115 16.63 -6.85 -14.81
CA PHE A 115 16.42 -7.32 -16.17
C PHE A 115 17.41 -8.41 -16.59
N ARG A 116 18.71 -8.25 -16.31
CA ARG A 116 19.77 -9.24 -16.66
C ARG A 116 20.22 -10.06 -15.47
N GLY A 117 20.19 -9.49 -14.26
CA GLY A 117 20.76 -10.10 -13.07
C GLY A 117 19.87 -11.16 -12.42
N GLU A 118 20.34 -11.66 -11.29
CA GLU A 118 19.70 -12.70 -10.48
C GLU A 118 18.73 -12.15 -9.44
N CYS A 119 18.34 -10.88 -9.53
CA CYS A 119 17.42 -10.19 -8.61
C CYS A 119 17.88 -10.26 -7.14
N GLN A 120 19.17 -10.15 -6.87
CA GLN A 120 19.69 -10.25 -5.51
C GLN A 120 19.22 -9.10 -4.64
N ARG A 121 19.30 -7.86 -5.16
CA ARG A 121 18.82 -6.66 -4.49
C ARG A 121 17.30 -6.66 -4.34
N LEU A 122 16.59 -7.11 -5.38
CA LEU A 122 15.14 -7.26 -5.30
C LEU A 122 14.73 -8.17 -4.13
N LYS A 123 15.37 -9.34 -3.98
CA LYS A 123 15.08 -10.30 -2.90
C LYS A 123 15.32 -9.70 -1.50
N GLU A 124 16.39 -8.93 -1.35
CA GLU A 124 16.72 -8.22 -0.12
C GLU A 124 15.67 -7.14 0.20
N TYR A 125 15.37 -6.30 -0.80
CA TYR A 125 14.49 -5.14 -0.63
C TYR A 125 13.01 -5.52 -0.50
N SER A 126 12.58 -6.62 -1.12
CA SER A 126 11.23 -7.15 -0.89
C SER A 126 11.00 -7.46 0.59
N ARG A 127 11.94 -8.15 1.24
CA ARG A 127 11.84 -8.45 2.68
C ARG A 127 11.84 -7.19 3.54
N LEU A 128 12.66 -6.21 3.17
CA LEU A 128 12.72 -4.92 3.87
C LEU A 128 11.39 -4.16 3.72
N GLN A 129 10.85 -4.10 2.51
CA GLN A 129 9.55 -3.44 2.23
C GLN A 129 8.41 -4.10 3.00
N ASP A 130 8.36 -5.44 3.02
CA ASP A 130 7.35 -6.18 3.78
C ASP A 130 7.40 -5.88 5.28
N ASN A 131 8.60 -5.76 5.85
CA ASN A 131 8.76 -5.41 7.27
C ASN A 131 8.28 -3.99 7.55
N ILE A 132 8.63 -3.03 6.70
CA ILE A 132 8.17 -1.64 6.81
C ILE A 132 6.64 -1.58 6.73
N ILE A 133 6.03 -2.28 5.77
CA ILE A 133 4.57 -2.33 5.63
C ILE A 133 3.92 -2.91 6.89
N LYS A 134 4.44 -4.02 7.42
CA LYS A 134 3.92 -4.62 8.66
C LYS A 134 4.00 -3.67 9.85
N GLU A 135 5.10 -2.94 9.99
CA GLU A 135 5.26 -1.95 11.06
C GLU A 135 4.25 -0.79 10.92
N TYR A 136 4.03 -0.30 9.69
CA TYR A 136 3.02 0.73 9.44
C TYR A 136 1.61 0.24 9.71
N ASP A 137 1.27 -0.97 9.26
CA ASP A 137 -0.04 -1.57 9.51
C ASP A 137 -0.30 -1.77 11.01
N GLN A 138 0.71 -2.21 11.74
CA GLN A 138 0.61 -2.36 13.19
C GLN A 138 0.35 -1.01 13.87
N LYS A 139 1.15 0.01 13.56
CA LYS A 139 0.98 1.37 14.11
C LYS A 139 -0.38 1.97 13.76
N ALA A 140 -0.84 1.76 12.51
CA ALA A 140 -2.16 2.22 12.09
C ALA A 140 -3.28 1.54 12.90
N ARG A 141 -3.22 0.21 13.08
CA ARG A 141 -4.19 -0.55 13.90
C ARG A 141 -4.18 -0.07 15.35
N GLU A 142 -3.01 0.13 15.94
CA GLU A 142 -2.89 0.67 17.30
C GLU A 142 -3.53 2.07 17.40
N GLY A 143 -3.27 2.94 16.41
CA GLY A 143 -3.89 4.26 16.35
C GLY A 143 -5.42 4.22 16.27
N TYR A 144 -5.98 3.36 15.41
CA TYR A 144 -7.43 3.16 15.31
C TYR A 144 -8.02 2.62 16.62
N ASN A 145 -7.42 1.58 17.20
CA ASN A 145 -7.91 1.00 18.45
C ASN A 145 -7.91 2.04 19.57
N ARG A 146 -6.87 2.89 19.65
CA ARG A 146 -6.81 3.96 20.61
C ARG A 146 -7.94 4.98 20.45
N GLN A 147 -8.25 5.41 19.22
CA GLN A 147 -9.38 6.30 18.95
C GLN A 147 -10.73 5.68 19.33
N PHE A 148 -10.91 4.39 19.06
CA PHE A 148 -12.12 3.68 19.48
C PHE A 148 -12.24 3.62 21.00
N ASP A 149 -11.16 3.43 21.73
CA ASP A 149 -11.17 3.41 23.18
C ASP A 149 -11.45 4.80 23.78
N GLU A 150 -10.95 5.87 23.18
CA GLU A 150 -11.32 7.25 23.55
C GLU A 150 -12.84 7.48 23.42
N LEU A 151 -13.44 7.06 22.30
CA LEU A 151 -14.89 7.12 22.10
C LEU A 151 -15.66 6.26 23.12
N ARG A 152 -15.17 5.06 23.44
CA ARG A 152 -15.78 4.19 24.47
C ARG A 152 -15.75 4.84 25.85
N ILE A 153 -14.66 5.52 26.21
CA ILE A 153 -14.57 6.27 27.48
C ILE A 153 -15.61 7.38 27.52
N GLU A 154 -15.76 8.15 26.46
CA GLU A 154 -16.78 9.20 26.39
C GLU A 154 -18.21 8.65 26.50
N GLN A 155 -18.49 7.56 25.79
CA GLN A 155 -19.77 6.86 25.88
C GLN A 155 -20.01 6.31 27.29
N ALA A 156 -19.01 5.71 27.92
CA ALA A 156 -19.12 5.18 29.28
C ALA A 156 -19.46 6.28 30.29
N ARG A 157 -18.82 7.45 30.17
CA ARG A 157 -19.13 8.63 31.00
C ARG A 157 -20.54 9.14 30.78
N ALA A 158 -21.01 9.15 29.51
CA ALA A 158 -22.38 9.53 29.18
C ALA A 158 -23.41 8.56 29.76
N GLU A 159 -23.18 7.25 29.66
CA GLU A 159 -24.06 6.24 30.24
C GLU A 159 -24.08 6.31 31.78
N PHE A 160 -22.96 6.63 32.40
CA PHE A 160 -22.92 6.90 33.83
C PHE A 160 -23.79 8.09 34.24
N LYS A 161 -23.71 9.22 33.51
CA LYS A 161 -24.56 10.40 33.74
C LYS A 161 -26.04 10.06 33.58
N ASN A 162 -26.37 9.18 32.64
CA ASN A 162 -27.74 8.70 32.40
C ASN A 162 -28.20 7.63 33.40
N LYS A 163 -27.39 7.32 34.42
CA LYS A 163 -27.63 6.28 35.42
C LYS A 163 -27.71 4.84 34.87
N ASN A 164 -27.17 4.62 33.67
CA ASN A 164 -27.06 3.30 33.03
C ASN A 164 -25.76 2.61 33.50
N PHE A 165 -25.64 2.32 34.78
CA PHE A 165 -24.39 1.87 35.40
C PHE A 165 -23.86 0.56 34.79
N LYS A 166 -24.76 -0.35 34.45
CA LYS A 166 -24.40 -1.62 33.80
C LYS A 166 -23.67 -1.38 32.47
N LYS A 167 -24.26 -0.58 31.61
CA LYS A 167 -23.70 -0.29 30.29
C LYS A 167 -22.41 0.51 30.39
N SER A 168 -22.35 1.44 31.36
CA SER A 168 -21.14 2.21 31.63
C SER A 168 -19.96 1.28 31.98
N ILE A 169 -20.14 0.33 32.89
CA ILE A 169 -19.08 -0.60 33.29
C ILE A 169 -18.68 -1.54 32.15
N GLU A 170 -19.65 -2.05 31.37
CA GLU A 170 -19.38 -2.88 30.20
C GLU A 170 -18.48 -2.17 29.19
N LEU A 171 -18.73 -0.89 28.91
CA LEU A 171 -17.90 -0.07 28.05
C LEU A 171 -16.48 0.11 28.60
N TYR A 172 -16.33 0.46 29.89
CA TYR A 172 -15.01 0.57 30.52
C TYR A 172 -14.23 -0.75 30.51
N MET A 173 -14.91 -1.89 30.68
CA MET A 173 -14.24 -3.20 30.64
C MET A 173 -13.79 -3.60 29.24
N SER A 174 -14.39 -3.04 28.18
CA SER A 174 -14.03 -3.30 26.80
C SER A 174 -12.88 -2.44 26.28
N ILE A 175 -12.29 -1.56 27.11
CA ILE A 175 -11.17 -0.69 26.74
C ILE A 175 -9.86 -1.48 26.82
N ASP A 176 -9.10 -1.50 25.74
CA ASP A 176 -7.79 -2.14 25.67
C ASP A 176 -6.67 -1.22 26.23
N PHE A 177 -6.70 0.06 25.86
CA PHE A 177 -5.69 1.05 26.30
C PHE A 177 -6.09 1.70 27.63
N LYS A 178 -5.87 0.99 28.74
CA LYS A 178 -6.20 1.47 30.10
C LYS A 178 -5.51 2.80 30.47
N SER A 179 -4.39 3.10 29.83
CA SER A 179 -3.67 4.37 30.02
C SER A 179 -4.43 5.61 29.55
N LEU A 180 -5.51 5.46 28.79
CA LEU A 180 -6.39 6.57 28.37
C LEU A 180 -7.38 6.97 29.47
N MET A 181 -7.62 6.11 30.45
CA MET A 181 -8.51 6.38 31.57
C MET A 181 -7.80 7.24 32.60
N ASN A 182 -8.53 8.18 33.20
CA ASN A 182 -8.04 9.03 34.27
C ASN A 182 -8.64 8.62 35.65
N ASP A 183 -8.28 9.33 36.70
CA ASP A 183 -8.76 9.06 38.07
C ASP A 183 -10.30 9.12 38.21
N LEU A 184 -10.94 9.98 37.41
CA LEU A 184 -12.41 10.07 37.42
C LEU A 184 -13.02 8.79 36.87
N ASP A 185 -12.44 8.22 35.81
CA ASP A 185 -12.93 6.97 35.22
C ASP A 185 -12.81 5.81 36.22
N GLY A 186 -11.70 5.77 36.96
CA GLY A 186 -11.52 4.80 38.05
C GLY A 186 -12.62 4.91 39.12
N LYS A 187 -12.94 6.13 39.54
CA LYS A 187 -14.04 6.36 40.53
C LYS A 187 -15.40 5.96 39.99
N ILE A 188 -15.67 6.24 38.70
CA ILE A 188 -16.92 5.83 38.04
C ILE A 188 -17.03 4.30 38.02
N ILE A 189 -15.97 3.60 37.64
CA ILE A 189 -15.94 2.14 37.62
C ILE A 189 -16.24 1.56 39.04
N GLU A 190 -15.58 2.10 40.04
CA GLU A 190 -15.82 1.65 41.45
C GLU A 190 -17.26 1.90 41.89
N PHE A 191 -17.80 3.08 41.57
CA PHE A 191 -19.19 3.40 41.86
C PHE A 191 -20.14 2.43 41.17
N CYS A 192 -19.97 2.20 39.88
CA CYS A 192 -20.81 1.27 39.12
C CYS A 192 -20.76 -0.16 39.69
N LYS A 193 -19.59 -0.67 40.10
CA LYS A 193 -19.45 -1.99 40.72
C LYS A 193 -20.19 -2.14 42.02
N LYS A 194 -20.42 -1.06 42.75
CA LYS A 194 -21.14 -1.06 44.02
C LYS A 194 -22.65 -0.98 43.87
N HIS A 195 -23.13 -0.46 42.74
CA HIS A 195 -24.56 -0.14 42.54
C HIS A 195 -25.22 -0.94 41.42
N PHE A 196 -24.51 -1.95 40.95
CA PHE A 196 -24.98 -2.87 39.92
C PHE A 196 -24.94 -4.34 40.32
#